data_5d0b735936f768f620127b87be09a56c
#
_entry.id   5d0b735936f768f620127b87be09a56c
#
_cell.length_a   1.000
_cell.length_b   1.000
_cell.length_c   1.000
_cell.angle_alpha   90.00
_cell.angle_beta   90.00
_cell.angle_gamma   90.00
#
_symmetry.space_group_name_H-M   'P 1'
#
loop_
_entity.id
_entity.type
_entity.pdbx_description
1 polymer ?
#
loop_
_entity_poly.entity_id
_entity_poly.type
_entity_poly.pdbx_seq_one_letter_code
_entity_poly.pdbx_strand_id
1 'polypeptide(L)'
;VALEPRKFFIDVQARQFVVSPDSTLPSFDPVLFEEDVESIQIFALKQTANPAIPYEYIDLAGTTLKFAVGVTAPAAIQTTWSAIPTTVTASVSTLVEGATGTAEQQKITFSGATPAQGGFALQFPSRAISVSAVSAGVFTAAAHGLCDNQVVTLTGFTISAGSFANATYFVVESTDSTFRIAPSLGGAAVASALATTGGTANIDPITTGQIAYNAAPSDVQAAIRDAGISVNNTSPISVTGVARSNFILVYGGRMSGRNYAACSLVGSTLLGATGLQANLNLNTVEIAALLSAGLTNVSIEVEITEGAIRQTFRRPATLTNDIITSSSPTPLPNVMTSFDIQSGDGTVWRITMTNDGNLQWTVIP
;
A
#
# COMPACT_ATOMS: atom_id res chain seq x y z
N VAL A 1 16.34 -12.45 1.04
CA VAL A 1 15.12 -11.73 0.66
C VAL A 1 15.17 -11.64 -0.85
N ALA A 2 14.17 -12.22 -1.57
CA ALA A 2 14.10 -12.06 -3.00
C ALA A 2 13.85 -10.57 -3.31
N LEU A 3 14.71 -9.97 -4.13
CA LEU A 3 14.51 -8.60 -4.58
C LEU A 3 13.31 -8.57 -5.53
N GLU A 4 12.50 -7.54 -5.44
CA GLU A 4 11.41 -7.30 -6.37
C GLU A 4 12.00 -7.06 -7.77
N PRO A 5 11.47 -7.70 -8.83
CA PRO A 5 11.97 -7.49 -10.18
C PRO A 5 11.79 -6.04 -10.61
N ARG A 6 12.76 -5.50 -11.34
CA ARG A 6 12.64 -4.17 -11.97
C ARG A 6 11.62 -4.23 -13.09
N LYS A 7 10.74 -3.24 -13.14
CA LYS A 7 9.66 -3.16 -14.14
C LYS A 7 9.98 -2.08 -15.18
N PHE A 8 10.00 -2.48 -16.43
CA PHE A 8 10.16 -1.59 -17.57
C PHE A 8 8.86 -1.54 -18.36
N PHE A 9 8.31 -0.37 -18.50
CA PHE A 9 7.09 -0.13 -19.26
C PHE A 9 7.44 0.57 -20.57
N ILE A 10 7.01 0.02 -21.68
CA ILE A 10 7.30 0.53 -23.03
C ILE A 10 6.00 0.98 -23.67
N ASP A 11 5.88 2.28 -23.95
CA ASP A 11 4.84 2.81 -24.83
C ASP A 11 5.23 2.51 -26.28
N VAL A 12 4.58 1.52 -26.90
CA VAL A 12 4.90 1.11 -28.27
C VAL A 12 4.44 2.11 -29.32
N GLN A 13 3.48 2.98 -29.02
CA GLN A 13 3.00 4.02 -29.92
C GLN A 13 3.96 5.22 -29.94
N ALA A 14 4.31 5.72 -28.75
CA ALA A 14 5.25 6.82 -28.60
C ALA A 14 6.72 6.37 -28.75
N ARG A 15 6.99 5.06 -28.78
CA ARG A 15 8.32 4.44 -28.85
C ARG A 15 9.25 4.91 -27.73
N GLN A 16 8.74 4.89 -26.50
CA GLN A 16 9.50 5.35 -25.32
C GLN A 16 9.27 4.44 -24.11
N PHE A 17 10.21 4.51 -23.16
CA PHE A 17 10.00 3.95 -21.83
C PHE A 17 9.23 4.95 -20.99
N VAL A 18 8.27 4.45 -20.19
CA VAL A 18 7.46 5.24 -19.25
C VAL A 18 7.63 4.74 -17.83
N VAL A 19 7.33 5.58 -16.85
CA VAL A 19 7.54 5.27 -15.42
C VAL A 19 6.60 4.15 -14.95
N SER A 20 5.35 4.20 -15.40
CA SER A 20 4.31 3.24 -14.99
C SER A 20 3.16 3.26 -15.98
N PRO A 21 2.25 2.27 -15.95
CA PRO A 21 1.04 2.31 -16.77
C PRO A 21 0.05 3.43 -16.38
N ASP A 22 0.26 4.07 -15.25
CA ASP A 22 -0.59 5.16 -14.75
C ASP A 22 -0.01 6.56 -15.02
N SER A 23 1.12 6.65 -15.73
CA SER A 23 1.83 7.92 -15.98
C SER A 23 2.37 7.99 -17.40
N THR A 24 2.13 9.11 -18.08
CA THR A 24 2.69 9.41 -19.39
C THR A 24 4.10 9.98 -19.32
N LEU A 25 4.64 10.17 -18.11
CA LEU A 25 6.01 10.68 -17.94
C LEU A 25 7.03 9.66 -18.43
N PRO A 26 8.08 10.10 -19.15
CA PRO A 26 9.19 9.22 -19.50
C PRO A 26 9.86 8.69 -18.23
N SER A 27 10.27 7.43 -18.26
CA SER A 27 11.01 6.82 -17.16
C SER A 27 12.39 7.47 -16.99
N PHE A 28 12.97 7.43 -15.80
CA PHE A 28 14.38 7.82 -15.57
C PHE A 28 15.33 6.76 -16.13
N ASP A 29 16.59 7.17 -16.39
CA ASP A 29 17.60 6.24 -16.84
C ASP A 29 17.90 5.19 -15.76
N PRO A 30 17.81 3.91 -16.08
CA PRO A 30 18.04 2.85 -15.10
C PRO A 30 19.52 2.76 -14.72
N VAL A 31 19.78 2.44 -13.47
CA VAL A 31 21.10 2.06 -12.95
C VAL A 31 21.13 0.56 -12.76
N LEU A 32 22.10 -0.12 -13.35
CA LEU A 32 22.30 -1.57 -13.23
C LEU A 32 23.54 -1.82 -12.35
N PHE A 33 23.44 -2.77 -11.42
CA PHE A 33 24.49 -3.12 -10.48
C PHE A 33 25.19 -4.43 -10.85
N GLU A 34 26.50 -4.51 -10.56
CA GLU A 34 27.36 -5.62 -10.98
C GLU A 34 27.00 -6.95 -10.30
N GLU A 35 26.67 -6.93 -9.02
CA GLU A 35 26.52 -8.15 -8.22
C GLU A 35 25.08 -8.61 -8.01
N ASP A 36 24.09 -7.83 -8.44
CA ASP A 36 22.70 -8.19 -8.33
C ASP A 36 22.27 -9.08 -9.50
N VAL A 37 21.68 -10.25 -9.19
CA VAL A 37 20.92 -11.01 -10.18
C VAL A 37 19.63 -10.23 -10.44
N GLU A 38 19.68 -9.31 -11.39
CA GLU A 38 18.52 -8.50 -11.72
C GLU A 38 17.54 -9.29 -12.58
N SER A 39 16.35 -9.50 -12.02
CA SER A 39 15.20 -9.91 -12.79
C SER A 39 14.52 -8.65 -13.32
N ILE A 40 14.37 -8.57 -14.63
CA ILE A 40 13.68 -7.46 -15.30
C ILE A 40 12.39 -7.97 -15.88
N GLN A 41 11.30 -7.26 -15.61
CA GLN A 41 10.00 -7.48 -16.22
C GLN A 41 9.72 -6.37 -17.22
N ILE A 42 9.44 -6.74 -18.47
CA ILE A 42 9.10 -5.80 -19.54
C ILE A 42 7.61 -5.90 -19.84
N PHE A 43 6.96 -4.76 -19.91
CA PHE A 43 5.54 -4.62 -20.22
C PHE A 43 5.37 -3.72 -21.43
N ALA A 44 4.59 -4.16 -22.41
CA ALA A 44 4.24 -3.35 -23.56
C ALA A 44 2.88 -2.66 -23.34
N LEU A 45 2.82 -1.38 -23.57
CA LEU A 45 1.68 -0.51 -23.32
C LEU A 45 1.28 0.23 -24.59
N LYS A 46 -0.01 0.57 -24.72
CA LYS A 46 -0.52 1.57 -25.67
C LYS A 46 -1.32 2.64 -24.93
N GLN A 47 -1.30 3.87 -25.42
CA GLN A 47 -2.06 4.97 -24.88
C GLN A 47 -3.56 4.76 -25.07
N THR A 48 -4.33 5.17 -24.07
CA THR A 48 -5.79 5.21 -24.14
C THR A 48 -6.28 6.66 -24.28
N ALA A 49 -7.52 6.82 -24.70
CA ALA A 49 -8.16 8.14 -24.72
C ALA A 49 -8.62 8.60 -23.34
N ASN A 50 -8.55 7.74 -22.33
CA ASN A 50 -9.01 8.02 -20.97
C ASN A 50 -7.84 8.51 -20.09
N PRO A 51 -7.81 9.78 -19.65
CA PRO A 51 -6.72 10.31 -18.83
C PRO A 51 -6.60 9.67 -17.44
N ALA A 52 -7.66 9.04 -16.94
CA ALA A 52 -7.63 8.30 -15.67
C ALA A 52 -6.96 6.93 -15.80
N ILE A 53 -6.85 6.40 -17.02
CA ILE A 53 -6.18 5.14 -17.34
C ILE A 53 -5.34 5.42 -18.59
N PRO A 54 -4.19 6.08 -18.46
CA PRO A 54 -3.44 6.58 -19.62
C PRO A 54 -2.91 5.48 -20.53
N TYR A 55 -2.71 4.28 -19.99
CA TYR A 55 -2.20 3.13 -20.73
C TYR A 55 -2.98 1.87 -20.48
N GLU A 56 -3.04 1.01 -21.49
CA GLU A 56 -3.47 -0.38 -21.40
C GLU A 56 -2.36 -1.32 -21.91
N TYR A 57 -2.33 -2.55 -21.39
CA TYR A 57 -1.37 -3.56 -21.84
C TYR A 57 -1.75 -4.07 -23.21
N ILE A 58 -0.74 -4.29 -24.05
CA ILE A 58 -0.93 -4.83 -25.41
C ILE A 58 -0.80 -6.34 -25.38
N ASP A 59 -1.67 -7.03 -26.10
CA ASP A 59 -1.52 -8.44 -26.40
C ASP A 59 -0.50 -8.62 -27.53
N LEU A 60 0.68 -9.12 -27.17
CA LEU A 60 1.77 -9.44 -28.08
C LEU A 60 2.02 -10.96 -28.16
N ALA A 61 0.96 -11.77 -27.95
CA ALA A 61 1.07 -13.22 -28.06
C ALA A 61 1.67 -13.63 -29.41
N GLY A 62 2.67 -14.51 -29.38
CA GLY A 62 3.36 -14.97 -30.61
C GLY A 62 4.46 -14.04 -31.12
N THR A 63 4.70 -12.88 -30.52
CA THR A 63 5.86 -12.05 -30.84
C THR A 63 7.11 -12.52 -30.09
N THR A 64 8.28 -12.24 -30.65
CA THR A 64 9.56 -12.45 -29.95
C THR A 64 10.12 -11.14 -29.44
N LEU A 65 10.72 -11.18 -28.26
CA LEU A 65 11.40 -10.08 -27.63
C LEU A 65 12.90 -10.38 -27.60
N LYS A 66 13.72 -9.40 -27.98
CA LYS A 66 15.14 -9.43 -27.74
C LYS A 66 15.52 -8.25 -26.86
N PHE A 67 16.36 -8.53 -25.90
CA PHE A 67 16.87 -7.55 -24.97
C PHE A 67 18.39 -7.56 -25.01
N ALA A 68 19.00 -6.42 -25.02
CA ALA A 68 20.45 -6.28 -25.03
C ALA A 68 20.90 -5.09 -24.17
N VAL A 69 22.04 -5.24 -23.51
CA VAL A 69 22.74 -4.18 -22.78
C VAL A 69 24.14 -4.06 -23.33
N GLY A 70 24.56 -2.87 -23.71
CA GLY A 70 25.92 -2.66 -24.20
C GLY A 70 26.10 -1.40 -25.01
N VAL A 71 27.28 -1.23 -25.57
CA VAL A 71 27.66 -0.09 -26.44
C VAL A 71 27.64 -0.42 -27.92
N THR A 72 27.87 -1.70 -28.28
CA THR A 72 27.86 -2.17 -29.67
C THR A 72 27.31 -3.59 -29.71
N ALA A 73 26.17 -3.78 -30.34
CA ALA A 73 25.55 -5.07 -30.70
C ALA A 73 25.85 -6.24 -29.71
N PRO A 74 25.56 -6.11 -28.43
CA PRO A 74 25.78 -7.19 -27.47
C PRO A 74 24.95 -8.43 -27.82
N ALA A 75 25.33 -9.59 -27.30
CA ALA A 75 24.52 -10.79 -27.49
C ALA A 75 23.12 -10.57 -26.90
N ALA A 76 22.11 -10.61 -27.76
CA ALA A 76 20.74 -10.34 -27.33
C ALA A 76 20.17 -11.55 -26.59
N ILE A 77 19.60 -11.32 -25.41
CA ILE A 77 18.81 -12.30 -24.68
C ILE A 77 17.45 -12.40 -25.38
N GLN A 78 17.10 -13.57 -25.85
CA GLN A 78 15.80 -13.80 -26.48
C GLN A 78 14.84 -14.43 -25.46
N THR A 79 13.64 -13.90 -25.39
CA THR A 79 12.57 -14.44 -24.53
C THR A 79 11.22 -14.37 -25.22
N THR A 80 10.22 -14.92 -24.60
CA THR A 80 8.83 -14.91 -25.06
C THR A 80 7.94 -14.17 -24.07
N TRP A 81 6.82 -13.69 -24.57
CA TRP A 81 5.80 -13.09 -23.73
C TRP A 81 5.04 -14.16 -22.95
N SER A 82 4.80 -13.89 -21.69
CA SER A 82 3.97 -14.70 -20.79
C SER A 82 2.82 -13.88 -20.23
N ALA A 83 1.74 -14.54 -19.85
CA ALA A 83 0.60 -13.85 -19.24
C ALA A 83 1.01 -13.13 -17.94
N ILE A 84 0.55 -11.91 -17.76
CA ILE A 84 0.71 -11.17 -16.50
C ILE A 84 -0.12 -11.88 -15.44
N PRO A 85 0.43 -12.14 -14.24
CA PRO A 85 -0.38 -12.65 -13.14
C PRO A 85 -1.54 -11.69 -12.84
N THR A 86 -2.77 -12.20 -12.85
CA THR A 86 -3.99 -11.40 -12.61
C THR A 86 -4.51 -11.52 -11.19
N THR A 87 -3.96 -12.43 -10.40
CA THR A 87 -4.41 -12.64 -9.02
C THR A 87 -3.98 -11.45 -8.15
N VAL A 88 -4.97 -10.80 -7.56
CA VAL A 88 -4.78 -9.77 -6.54
C VAL A 88 -5.10 -10.37 -5.18
N THR A 89 -4.16 -10.29 -4.26
CA THR A 89 -4.38 -10.65 -2.86
C THR A 89 -4.49 -9.38 -2.04
N ALA A 90 -5.51 -9.30 -1.19
CA ALA A 90 -5.67 -8.18 -0.27
C ALA A 90 -5.56 -8.69 1.16
N SER A 91 -4.86 -7.95 1.99
CA SER A 91 -4.70 -8.25 3.42
C SER A 91 -4.88 -7.01 4.28
N VAL A 92 -5.29 -7.21 5.53
CA VAL A 92 -5.36 -6.14 6.53
C VAL A 92 -4.43 -6.51 7.67
N SER A 93 -3.67 -5.53 8.14
CA SER A 93 -2.80 -5.65 9.31
C SER A 93 -2.95 -4.44 10.21
N THR A 94 -2.85 -4.64 11.52
CA THR A 94 -2.74 -3.53 12.47
C THR A 94 -1.31 -3.00 12.44
N LEU A 95 -1.16 -1.69 12.17
CA LEU A 95 0.12 -0.97 12.23
C LEU A 95 0.40 -0.43 13.63
N VAL A 96 -0.65 0.13 14.25
CA VAL A 96 -0.60 0.70 15.60
C VAL A 96 -1.85 0.21 16.33
N GLU A 97 -1.66 -0.48 17.45
CA GLU A 97 -2.77 -0.82 18.33
C GLU A 97 -3.27 0.41 19.06
N GLY A 98 -4.59 0.58 19.07
CA GLY A 98 -5.21 1.69 19.77
C GLY A 98 -5.12 1.50 21.28
N ALA A 99 -4.74 2.58 21.99
CA ALA A 99 -4.68 2.65 23.44
C ALA A 99 -5.02 4.05 23.89
N THR A 100 -5.20 4.28 25.21
CA THR A 100 -5.46 5.61 25.75
C THR A 100 -4.45 6.64 25.22
N GLY A 101 -4.92 7.64 24.49
CA GLY A 101 -4.11 8.66 23.84
C GLY A 101 -3.46 8.26 22.52
N THR A 102 -3.67 7.02 22.04
CA THR A 102 -3.12 6.54 20.78
C THR A 102 -4.25 6.09 19.85
N ALA A 103 -4.31 6.66 18.66
CA ALA A 103 -5.26 6.24 17.64
C ALA A 103 -4.79 4.91 17.00
N GLU A 104 -5.70 3.98 16.85
CA GLU A 104 -5.41 2.76 16.10
C GLU A 104 -5.19 3.04 14.62
N GLN A 105 -4.27 2.30 14.02
CA GLN A 105 -4.02 2.32 12.59
C GLN A 105 -4.06 0.91 12.02
N GLN A 106 -4.86 0.73 10.98
CA GLN A 106 -4.93 -0.53 10.22
C GLN A 106 -4.53 -0.27 8.78
N LYS A 107 -3.73 -1.17 8.21
CA LYS A 107 -3.26 -1.07 6.83
C LYS A 107 -3.89 -2.16 5.97
N ILE A 108 -4.52 -1.74 4.90
CA ILE A 108 -4.93 -2.59 3.79
C ILE A 108 -3.80 -2.59 2.77
N THR A 109 -3.35 -3.77 2.35
CA THR A 109 -2.28 -3.91 1.36
C THR A 109 -2.75 -4.83 0.24
N PHE A 110 -2.54 -4.41 -1.01
CA PHE A 110 -2.74 -5.25 -2.18
C PHE A 110 -1.38 -5.82 -2.61
N SER A 111 -1.35 -7.11 -2.90
CA SER A 111 -0.15 -7.85 -3.30
C SER A 111 -0.45 -8.81 -4.46
N GLY A 112 0.59 -9.37 -5.06
CA GLY A 112 0.47 -10.10 -6.30
C GLY A 112 0.37 -9.15 -7.49
N ALA A 113 -0.71 -9.19 -8.25
CA ALA A 113 -0.94 -8.22 -9.32
C ALA A 113 -1.43 -6.87 -8.78
N THR A 114 -1.10 -5.78 -9.48
CA THR A 114 -1.70 -4.47 -9.20
C THR A 114 -3.17 -4.49 -9.62
N PRO A 115 -4.11 -4.08 -8.75
CA PRO A 115 -5.53 -4.02 -9.11
C PRO A 115 -5.77 -3.17 -10.34
N ALA A 116 -6.49 -3.71 -11.33
CA ALA A 116 -6.81 -3.04 -12.59
C ALA A 116 -8.29 -3.05 -12.92
N GLN A 117 -9.08 -3.88 -12.24
CA GLN A 117 -10.53 -3.95 -12.40
C GLN A 117 -11.18 -4.55 -11.16
N GLY A 118 -12.51 -4.46 -11.09
CA GLY A 118 -13.31 -4.96 -9.97
C GLY A 118 -13.35 -4.01 -8.79
N GLY A 119 -13.57 -4.54 -7.62
CA GLY A 119 -13.68 -3.77 -6.39
C GLY A 119 -13.70 -4.67 -5.16
N PHE A 120 -13.87 -4.06 -4.00
CA PHE A 120 -13.93 -4.73 -2.70
C PHE A 120 -14.87 -3.98 -1.77
N ALA A 121 -15.30 -4.62 -0.68
CA ALA A 121 -15.95 -3.94 0.42
C ALA A 121 -15.16 -4.20 1.71
N LEU A 122 -15.25 -3.27 2.65
CA LEU A 122 -14.69 -3.41 3.99
C LEU A 122 -15.76 -3.87 4.95
N GLN A 123 -15.46 -4.89 5.74
CA GLN A 123 -16.31 -5.33 6.85
C GLN A 123 -15.61 -5.04 8.17
N PHE A 124 -16.24 -4.19 8.96
CA PHE A 124 -15.84 -3.94 10.35
C PHE A 124 -16.52 -4.99 11.23
N PRO A 125 -15.78 -5.68 12.11
CA PRO A 125 -16.31 -6.76 12.90
C PRO A 125 -17.37 -6.29 13.92
N SER A 126 -18.20 -7.22 14.39
CA SER A 126 -19.13 -6.99 15.49
C SER A 126 -18.42 -6.54 16.75
N ARG A 127 -19.09 -5.76 17.56
CA ARG A 127 -18.57 -5.28 18.85
C ARG A 127 -19.60 -5.42 19.94
N ALA A 128 -19.15 -5.82 21.13
CA ALA A 128 -19.94 -5.81 22.34
C ALA A 128 -19.43 -4.71 23.28
N ILE A 129 -20.30 -3.80 23.64
CA ILE A 129 -19.97 -2.63 24.47
C ILE A 129 -20.65 -2.79 25.82
N SER A 130 -19.87 -2.87 26.90
CA SER A 130 -20.38 -2.93 28.25
C SER A 130 -20.96 -1.57 28.67
N VAL A 131 -22.21 -1.56 29.06
CA VAL A 131 -22.93 -0.40 29.60
C VAL A 131 -22.99 -0.55 31.12
N SER A 132 -22.39 0.39 31.83
CA SER A 132 -22.29 0.34 33.30
C SER A 132 -23.53 0.84 34.02
N ALA A 133 -24.25 1.79 33.42
CA ALA A 133 -25.46 2.36 33.99
C ALA A 133 -26.42 2.89 32.91
N VAL A 134 -27.72 2.94 33.24
CA VAL A 134 -28.73 3.60 32.42
C VAL A 134 -29.61 4.45 33.36
N SER A 135 -29.64 5.74 33.15
CA SER A 135 -30.43 6.68 33.98
C SER A 135 -30.93 7.83 33.10
N ALA A 136 -32.20 8.18 33.26
CA ALA A 136 -32.85 9.30 32.56
C ALA A 136 -32.62 9.28 31.03
N GLY A 137 -32.65 8.12 30.42
CA GLY A 137 -32.45 7.95 28.99
C GLY A 137 -30.98 7.94 28.53
N VAL A 138 -30.03 8.08 29.47
CA VAL A 138 -28.61 8.09 29.18
C VAL A 138 -27.96 6.76 29.53
N PHE A 139 -27.32 6.15 28.57
CA PHE A 139 -26.52 4.92 28.71
C PHE A 139 -25.06 5.31 28.90
N THR A 140 -24.47 4.90 30.02
CA THR A 140 -23.07 5.16 30.36
C THR A 140 -22.19 3.99 29.96
N ALA A 141 -21.25 4.23 29.06
CA ALA A 141 -20.29 3.25 28.59
C ALA A 141 -18.99 3.95 28.26
N ALA A 142 -17.97 3.72 29.07
CA ALA A 142 -16.69 4.39 28.89
C ALA A 142 -16.10 4.10 27.51
N ALA A 143 -15.70 5.17 26.83
CA ALA A 143 -14.96 5.13 25.57
C ALA A 143 -15.59 4.14 24.56
N HIS A 144 -16.90 4.13 24.34
CA HIS A 144 -17.63 3.13 23.55
C HIS A 144 -17.43 3.21 22.01
N GLY A 145 -17.00 4.37 21.48
CA GLY A 145 -16.75 4.57 20.04
C GLY A 145 -17.99 4.38 19.16
N LEU A 146 -19.19 4.57 19.74
CA LEU A 146 -20.44 4.58 18.95
C LEU A 146 -20.59 5.90 18.22
N CYS A 147 -21.13 5.82 17.02
CA CYS A 147 -21.54 6.96 16.23
C CYS A 147 -23.08 7.07 16.24
N ASP A 148 -23.60 8.29 16.05
CA ASP A 148 -25.03 8.49 15.90
C ASP A 148 -25.56 7.74 14.68
N ASN A 149 -26.79 7.28 14.76
CA ASN A 149 -27.47 6.45 13.75
C ASN A 149 -26.94 5.00 13.61
N GLN A 150 -25.94 4.59 14.36
CA GLN A 150 -25.56 3.17 14.39
C GLN A 150 -26.65 2.34 15.04
N VAL A 151 -26.84 1.15 14.49
CA VAL A 151 -27.78 0.16 15.05
C VAL A 151 -27.09 -0.58 16.18
N VAL A 152 -27.76 -0.67 17.34
CA VAL A 152 -27.32 -1.43 18.50
C VAL A 152 -28.41 -2.35 18.98
N THR A 153 -28.05 -3.59 19.33
CA THR A 153 -28.97 -4.55 19.99
C THR A 153 -28.59 -4.63 21.46
N LEU A 154 -29.51 -4.20 22.30
CA LEU A 154 -29.36 -4.19 23.77
C LEU A 154 -29.68 -5.59 24.34
N THR A 155 -28.82 -6.08 25.23
CA THR A 155 -28.99 -7.37 25.90
C THR A 155 -28.50 -7.31 27.34
N GLY A 156 -29.06 -8.15 28.21
CA GLY A 156 -28.59 -8.36 29.60
C GLY A 156 -28.95 -7.25 30.57
N PHE A 157 -29.80 -6.31 30.23
CA PHE A 157 -30.26 -5.28 31.15
C PHE A 157 -31.37 -5.77 32.03
N THR A 158 -31.34 -5.47 33.33
CA THR A 158 -32.49 -5.53 34.21
C THR A 158 -33.22 -4.19 34.15
N ILE A 159 -34.33 -4.17 33.42
CA ILE A 159 -34.99 -2.95 32.96
C ILE A 159 -36.15 -2.62 33.93
N SER A 160 -36.25 -1.35 34.30
CA SER A 160 -37.40 -0.85 35.01
C SER A 160 -38.64 -0.85 34.10
N ALA A 161 -39.79 -1.24 34.62
CA ALA A 161 -40.99 -1.44 33.84
C ALA A 161 -41.37 -0.18 33.00
N GLY A 162 -41.66 -0.41 31.73
CA GLY A 162 -42.15 0.61 30.82
C GLY A 162 -41.10 1.60 30.27
N SER A 163 -39.78 1.38 30.53
CA SER A 163 -38.79 2.34 30.09
C SER A 163 -38.18 2.04 28.70
N PHE A 164 -37.73 0.83 28.46
CA PHE A 164 -37.20 0.33 27.18
C PHE A 164 -37.24 -1.22 27.19
N ALA A 165 -36.69 -1.88 26.21
CA ALA A 165 -36.58 -3.34 26.15
C ALA A 165 -35.16 -3.78 25.72
N ASN A 166 -34.81 -5.03 25.99
CA ASN A 166 -33.65 -5.67 25.36
C ASN A 166 -34.00 -5.95 23.89
N ALA A 167 -33.74 -5.00 23.04
CA ALA A 167 -34.13 -4.98 21.61
C ALA A 167 -33.17 -4.14 20.79
N THR A 168 -33.44 -3.99 19.51
CA THR A 168 -32.63 -3.20 18.58
C THR A 168 -33.08 -1.75 18.55
N TYR A 169 -32.12 -0.84 18.57
CA TYR A 169 -32.31 0.62 18.57
C TYR A 169 -31.27 1.31 17.69
N PHE A 170 -31.50 2.61 17.46
CA PHE A 170 -30.53 3.49 16.86
C PHE A 170 -29.85 4.34 17.93
N VAL A 171 -28.53 4.51 17.82
CA VAL A 171 -27.76 5.42 18.69
C VAL A 171 -28.06 6.86 18.32
N VAL A 172 -28.29 7.68 19.32
CA VAL A 172 -28.46 9.14 19.17
C VAL A 172 -27.73 9.86 20.30
N GLU A 173 -27.40 11.12 20.09
CA GLU A 173 -26.76 11.99 21.09
C GLU A 173 -25.53 11.33 21.74
N SER A 174 -24.72 10.64 20.94
CA SER A 174 -23.56 9.93 21.46
C SER A 174 -22.40 10.88 21.79
N THR A 175 -21.72 10.63 22.91
CA THR A 175 -20.50 11.33 23.36
C THR A 175 -19.35 10.31 23.47
N ASP A 176 -18.25 10.62 24.09
CA ASP A 176 -17.14 9.67 24.31
C ASP A 176 -17.46 8.60 25.36
N SER A 177 -18.37 8.89 26.28
CA SER A 177 -18.69 8.01 27.42
C SER A 177 -20.17 7.74 27.62
N THR A 178 -21.05 8.37 26.86
CA THR A 178 -22.50 8.19 26.96
C THR A 178 -23.16 8.20 25.62
N PHE A 179 -24.30 7.54 25.52
CA PHE A 179 -25.19 7.61 24.36
C PHE A 179 -26.65 7.51 24.79
N ARG A 180 -27.55 7.84 23.88
CA ARG A 180 -28.98 7.59 23.99
C ARG A 180 -29.43 6.67 22.86
N ILE A 181 -30.63 6.15 22.98
CA ILE A 181 -31.23 5.26 21.99
C ILE A 181 -32.52 5.86 21.45
N ALA A 182 -32.82 5.56 20.20
CA ALA A 182 -34.09 5.89 19.55
C ALA A 182 -34.69 4.65 18.88
N PRO A 183 -36.02 4.49 18.85
CA PRO A 183 -36.65 3.30 18.22
C PRO A 183 -36.61 3.33 16.68
N SER A 184 -36.29 4.46 16.08
CA SER A 184 -36.18 4.63 14.63
C SER A 184 -35.03 5.55 14.27
N LEU A 185 -34.53 5.41 13.05
CA LEU A 185 -33.47 6.27 12.49
C LEU A 185 -33.92 7.74 12.51
N GLY A 186 -33.09 8.60 13.14
CA GLY A 186 -33.41 10.02 13.30
C GLY A 186 -34.60 10.30 14.27
N GLY A 187 -35.08 9.30 14.97
CA GLY A 187 -36.17 9.42 15.95
C GLY A 187 -35.71 10.13 17.25
N ALA A 188 -36.69 10.54 18.05
CA ALA A 188 -36.40 11.12 19.37
C ALA A 188 -35.80 10.08 20.32
N ALA A 189 -34.90 10.53 21.19
CA ALA A 189 -34.33 9.69 22.23
C ALA A 189 -35.38 9.18 23.20
N VAL A 190 -35.24 7.94 23.69
CA VAL A 190 -36.04 7.37 24.77
C VAL A 190 -35.66 8.05 26.07
N ALA A 191 -36.38 9.08 26.46
CA ALA A 191 -36.03 9.93 27.61
C ALA A 191 -36.17 9.22 28.97
N SER A 192 -37.03 8.23 29.07
CA SER A 192 -37.34 7.49 30.32
C SER A 192 -36.56 6.20 30.48
N ALA A 193 -35.55 5.90 29.65
CA ALA A 193 -34.78 4.69 29.80
C ALA A 193 -34.12 4.61 31.18
N LEU A 194 -34.39 3.53 31.90
CA LEU A 194 -33.85 3.25 33.24
C LEU A 194 -33.63 1.74 33.41
N ALA A 195 -32.45 1.37 33.89
CA ALA A 195 -32.15 0.00 34.26
C ALA A 195 -31.47 -0.05 35.62
N THR A 196 -31.77 -1.10 36.41
CA THR A 196 -31.16 -1.32 37.72
C THR A 196 -29.81 -2.01 37.64
N THR A 197 -29.52 -2.69 36.53
CA THR A 197 -28.20 -3.25 36.22
C THR A 197 -27.76 -2.83 34.84
N GLY A 198 -26.46 -2.75 34.63
CA GLY A 198 -25.88 -2.58 33.32
C GLY A 198 -26.11 -3.80 32.43
N GLY A 199 -25.73 -3.68 31.19
CA GLY A 199 -25.87 -4.71 30.16
C GLY A 199 -24.89 -4.49 29.01
N THR A 200 -25.23 -5.00 27.85
CA THR A 200 -24.38 -4.94 26.65
C THR A 200 -25.13 -4.29 25.49
N ALA A 201 -24.49 -3.36 24.82
CA ALA A 201 -24.91 -2.87 23.52
C ALA A 201 -24.05 -3.56 22.44
N ASN A 202 -24.68 -4.39 21.61
CA ASN A 202 -24.05 -5.16 20.58
C ASN A 202 -24.20 -4.43 19.23
N ILE A 203 -23.13 -4.34 18.48
CA ILE A 203 -23.11 -3.86 17.10
C ILE A 203 -22.84 -5.05 16.19
N ASP A 204 -23.69 -5.26 15.22
CA ASP A 204 -23.47 -6.24 14.16
C ASP A 204 -22.32 -5.81 13.25
N PRO A 205 -21.72 -6.73 12.47
CA PRO A 205 -20.70 -6.36 11.50
C PRO A 205 -21.22 -5.30 10.52
N ILE A 206 -20.44 -4.25 10.34
CA ILE A 206 -20.79 -3.16 9.41
C ILE A 206 -20.00 -3.36 8.12
N THR A 207 -20.69 -3.46 6.99
CA THR A 207 -20.06 -3.65 5.68
C THR A 207 -20.30 -2.40 4.83
N THR A 208 -19.22 -1.88 4.21
CA THR A 208 -19.31 -0.76 3.26
C THR A 208 -20.00 -1.19 1.96
N GLY A 209 -20.45 -0.21 1.19
CA GLY A 209 -20.71 -0.42 -0.23
C GLY A 209 -19.43 -0.85 -0.97
N GLN A 210 -19.61 -1.26 -2.23
CA GLN A 210 -18.49 -1.66 -3.09
C GLN A 210 -17.57 -0.47 -3.38
N ILE A 211 -16.27 -0.65 -3.16
CA ILE A 211 -15.20 0.31 -3.38
C ILE A 211 -14.46 -0.11 -4.66
N ALA A 212 -14.33 0.79 -5.61
CA ALA A 212 -13.67 0.47 -6.88
C ALA A 212 -12.16 0.22 -6.70
N TYR A 213 -11.57 -0.57 -7.58
CA TYR A 213 -10.14 -0.91 -7.57
C TYR A 213 -9.20 0.31 -7.57
N ASN A 214 -9.62 1.41 -8.18
CA ASN A 214 -8.86 2.66 -8.33
C ASN A 214 -9.35 3.79 -7.41
N ALA A 215 -10.15 3.46 -6.39
CA ALA A 215 -10.69 4.42 -5.44
C ALA A 215 -9.58 5.25 -4.80
N ALA A 216 -9.78 6.56 -4.70
CA ALA A 216 -8.91 7.41 -3.90
C ALA A 216 -9.15 7.16 -2.39
N PRO A 217 -8.22 7.53 -1.51
CA PRO A 217 -8.43 7.44 -0.06
C PRO A 217 -9.72 8.13 0.41
N SER A 218 -10.09 9.26 -0.20
CA SER A 218 -11.36 9.97 0.05
C SER A 218 -12.60 9.13 -0.25
N ASP A 219 -12.57 8.32 -1.30
CA ASP A 219 -13.69 7.47 -1.70
C ASP A 219 -13.86 6.31 -0.72
N VAL A 220 -12.75 5.72 -0.27
CA VAL A 220 -12.75 4.71 0.80
C VAL A 220 -13.33 5.30 2.08
N GLN A 221 -12.90 6.50 2.47
CA GLN A 221 -13.43 7.21 3.64
C GLN A 221 -14.94 7.52 3.49
N ALA A 222 -15.38 7.92 2.31
CA ALA A 222 -16.80 8.14 2.01
C ALA A 222 -17.60 6.84 2.15
N ALA A 223 -17.11 5.71 1.62
CA ALA A 223 -17.76 4.42 1.75
C ALA A 223 -17.92 3.98 3.23
N ILE A 224 -16.91 4.25 4.07
CA ILE A 224 -16.97 4.00 5.52
C ILE A 224 -18.04 4.87 6.19
N ARG A 225 -18.09 6.16 5.86
CA ARG A 225 -19.11 7.09 6.35
C ARG A 225 -20.51 6.63 5.97
N ASP A 226 -20.71 6.28 4.71
CA ASP A 226 -22.00 5.92 4.13
C ASP A 226 -22.50 4.55 4.65
N ALA A 227 -21.60 3.72 5.15
CA ALA A 227 -21.93 2.49 5.89
C ALA A 227 -22.43 2.75 7.34
N GLY A 228 -22.53 4.01 7.76
CA GLY A 228 -23.03 4.39 9.09
C GLY A 228 -21.94 4.60 10.15
N ILE A 229 -20.65 4.54 9.78
CA ILE A 229 -19.55 4.92 10.70
C ILE A 229 -19.30 6.42 10.50
N SER A 230 -20.18 7.24 11.08
CA SER A 230 -20.12 8.69 10.92
C SER A 230 -20.55 9.44 12.17
N VAL A 231 -19.96 10.61 12.39
CA VAL A 231 -20.34 11.61 13.41
C VAL A 231 -20.60 12.91 12.67
N ASN A 232 -21.83 13.43 12.75
CA ASN A 232 -22.23 14.64 12.04
C ASN A 232 -21.88 14.57 10.53
N ASN A 233 -22.18 13.46 9.90
CA ASN A 233 -21.89 13.18 8.49
C ASN A 233 -20.40 13.22 8.11
N THR A 234 -19.52 13.02 9.08
CA THR A 234 -18.05 12.89 8.88
C THR A 234 -17.58 11.57 9.42
N SER A 235 -16.79 10.83 8.65
CA SER A 235 -16.19 9.58 9.15
C SER A 235 -15.17 9.88 10.26
N PRO A 236 -15.28 9.21 11.43
CA PRO A 236 -14.24 9.27 12.45
C PRO A 236 -12.98 8.48 12.07
N ILE A 237 -13.06 7.67 11.01
CA ILE A 237 -11.91 6.96 10.44
C ILE A 237 -11.43 7.78 9.25
N SER A 238 -10.22 8.34 9.36
CA SER A 238 -9.55 8.97 8.22
C SER A 238 -8.79 7.93 7.43
N VAL A 239 -8.71 8.13 6.11
CA VAL A 239 -8.05 7.20 5.20
C VAL A 239 -6.97 7.94 4.44
N THR A 240 -5.75 7.38 4.43
CA THR A 240 -4.62 7.83 3.63
C THR A 240 -4.05 6.67 2.83
N GLY A 241 -3.09 6.91 1.97
CA GLY A 241 -2.44 5.86 1.19
C GLY A 241 -2.44 6.14 -0.30
N VAL A 242 -2.19 5.11 -1.08
CA VAL A 242 -2.07 5.16 -2.53
C VAL A 242 -3.08 4.20 -3.15
N ALA A 243 -3.94 4.71 -4.01
CA ALA A 243 -4.88 3.90 -4.79
C ALA A 243 -4.16 2.71 -5.44
N ARG A 244 -4.82 1.53 -5.47
CA ARG A 244 -4.31 0.31 -6.08
C ARG A 244 -3.09 -0.32 -5.39
N SER A 245 -2.56 0.29 -4.33
CA SER A 245 -1.39 -0.20 -3.58
C SER A 245 -1.72 -0.48 -2.12
N ASN A 246 -2.12 0.54 -1.38
CA ASN A 246 -2.44 0.40 0.04
C ASN A 246 -3.33 1.53 0.55
N PHE A 247 -4.02 1.26 1.65
CA PHE A 247 -4.72 2.27 2.43
C PHE A 247 -4.37 2.12 3.91
N ILE A 248 -4.29 3.25 4.61
CA ILE A 248 -4.13 3.29 6.06
C ILE A 248 -5.38 3.94 6.65
N LEU A 249 -6.07 3.19 7.49
CA LEU A 249 -7.22 3.63 8.25
C LEU A 249 -6.74 4.10 9.62
N VAL A 250 -7.01 5.35 9.98
CA VAL A 250 -6.67 5.92 11.29
C VAL A 250 -7.96 6.19 12.05
N TYR A 251 -8.14 5.51 13.19
CA TYR A 251 -9.34 5.59 14.02
C TYR A 251 -9.26 6.82 14.92
N GLY A 252 -9.83 7.93 14.46
CA GLY A 252 -9.81 9.22 15.14
C GLY A 252 -11.11 9.56 15.88
N GLY A 253 -11.18 10.78 16.40
CA GLY A 253 -12.37 11.30 17.08
C GLY A 253 -12.86 10.36 18.19
N ARG A 254 -14.16 10.03 18.18
CA ARG A 254 -14.79 9.12 19.16
C ARG A 254 -14.26 7.68 19.12
N MET A 255 -13.62 7.30 18.05
CA MET A 255 -13.01 5.97 17.91
C MET A 255 -11.54 5.95 18.35
N SER A 256 -10.94 7.08 18.70
CA SER A 256 -9.56 7.15 19.18
C SER A 256 -9.40 6.50 20.55
N GLY A 257 -8.21 6.07 20.88
CA GLY A 257 -7.86 5.58 22.19
C GLY A 257 -8.32 4.15 22.49
N ARG A 258 -8.56 3.34 21.47
CA ARG A 258 -9.04 1.96 21.59
C ARG A 258 -8.41 1.05 20.58
N ASN A 259 -8.33 -0.24 20.97
CA ASN A 259 -7.95 -1.32 20.11
C ASN A 259 -9.24 -1.91 19.47
N TYR A 260 -9.31 -1.92 18.16
CA TYR A 260 -10.38 -2.51 17.37
C TYR A 260 -9.86 -3.79 16.69
N ALA A 261 -10.69 -4.80 16.65
CA ALA A 261 -10.37 -5.94 15.80
C ALA A 261 -10.23 -5.49 14.32
N ALA A 262 -9.26 -6.05 13.63
CA ALA A 262 -8.97 -5.67 12.25
C ALA A 262 -10.20 -5.82 11.36
N CYS A 263 -10.46 -4.84 10.51
CA CYS A 263 -11.46 -4.98 9.45
C CYS A 263 -11.01 -6.07 8.47
N SER A 264 -11.92 -6.56 7.66
CA SER A 264 -11.62 -7.53 6.60
C SER A 264 -12.12 -7.03 5.25
N LEU A 265 -11.53 -7.54 4.18
CA LEU A 265 -12.08 -7.34 2.85
C LEU A 265 -13.08 -8.45 2.55
N VAL A 266 -14.26 -8.07 2.06
CA VAL A 266 -15.32 -9.00 1.68
C VAL A 266 -15.80 -8.69 0.27
N GLY A 267 -16.34 -9.69 -0.43
CA GLY A 267 -16.88 -9.51 -1.77
C GLY A 267 -15.85 -8.99 -2.76
N SER A 268 -14.55 -9.31 -2.57
CA SER A 268 -13.50 -8.85 -3.47
C SER A 268 -13.62 -9.50 -4.84
N THR A 269 -13.71 -8.65 -5.85
CA THR A 269 -13.67 -9.01 -7.27
C THR A 269 -12.46 -8.40 -7.95
N LEU A 270 -11.44 -8.05 -7.17
CA LEU A 270 -10.22 -7.42 -7.66
C LEU A 270 -9.45 -8.38 -8.56
N LEU A 271 -9.11 -7.91 -9.75
CA LEU A 271 -8.23 -8.59 -10.68
C LEU A 271 -7.14 -7.62 -11.15
N GLY A 272 -5.97 -8.17 -11.43
CA GLY A 272 -4.90 -7.46 -12.10
C GLY A 272 -5.24 -7.18 -13.57
N ALA A 273 -4.42 -6.37 -14.21
CA ALA A 273 -4.54 -6.14 -15.63
C ALA A 273 -4.31 -7.44 -16.42
N THR A 274 -5.10 -7.65 -17.45
CA THR A 274 -4.82 -8.69 -18.44
C THR A 274 -3.79 -8.17 -19.43
N GLY A 275 -2.82 -8.98 -19.79
CA GLY A 275 -1.79 -8.60 -20.74
C GLY A 275 -0.64 -9.60 -20.72
N LEU A 276 0.44 -9.23 -21.37
CA LEU A 276 1.63 -10.05 -21.44
C LEU A 276 2.83 -9.31 -20.85
N GLN A 277 3.74 -10.07 -20.26
CA GLN A 277 5.03 -9.62 -19.75
C GLN A 277 6.14 -10.52 -20.27
N ALA A 278 7.34 -9.99 -20.36
CA ALA A 278 8.55 -10.77 -20.58
C ALA A 278 9.45 -10.66 -19.34
N ASN A 279 9.94 -11.80 -18.88
CA ASN A 279 10.89 -11.87 -17.78
C ASN A 279 12.29 -12.11 -18.34
N LEU A 280 13.22 -11.28 -17.91
CA LEU A 280 14.62 -11.34 -18.29
C LEU A 280 15.47 -11.43 -17.03
N ASN A 281 16.44 -12.31 -17.04
CA ASN A 281 17.45 -12.37 -16.00
C ASN A 281 18.76 -11.88 -16.60
N LEU A 282 19.28 -10.77 -16.09
CA LEU A 282 20.60 -10.28 -16.47
C LEU A 282 21.67 -11.15 -15.80
N ASN A 283 22.66 -11.54 -16.60
CA ASN A 283 23.80 -12.27 -16.09
C ASN A 283 24.81 -11.29 -15.48
N THR A 284 25.11 -11.46 -14.21
CA THR A 284 26.10 -10.65 -13.48
C THR A 284 27.48 -10.68 -14.15
N VAL A 285 27.86 -11.80 -14.76
CA VAL A 285 29.14 -11.93 -15.50
C VAL A 285 29.21 -10.99 -16.70
N GLU A 286 28.11 -10.77 -17.40
CA GLU A 286 28.06 -9.85 -18.54
C GLU A 286 28.17 -8.40 -18.09
N ILE A 287 27.51 -8.01 -16.99
CA ILE A 287 27.61 -6.67 -16.40
C ILE A 287 29.03 -6.42 -15.88
N ALA A 288 29.61 -7.39 -15.14
CA ALA A 288 30.99 -7.32 -14.67
C ALA A 288 32.00 -7.18 -15.82
N ALA A 289 31.79 -7.89 -16.94
CA ALA A 289 32.64 -7.77 -18.12
C ALA A 289 32.58 -6.39 -18.75
N LEU A 290 31.39 -5.76 -18.81
CA LEU A 290 31.23 -4.39 -19.31
C LEU A 290 31.93 -3.37 -18.42
N LEU A 291 31.78 -3.49 -17.10
CA LEU A 291 32.43 -2.61 -16.11
C LEU A 291 33.96 -2.79 -16.12
N SER A 292 34.46 -4.02 -16.21
CA SER A 292 35.92 -4.28 -16.30
C SER A 292 36.54 -3.74 -17.58
N ALA A 293 35.72 -3.58 -18.64
CA ALA A 293 36.10 -2.87 -19.87
C ALA A 293 36.02 -1.34 -19.74
N GLY A 294 35.70 -0.79 -18.57
CA GLY A 294 35.58 0.63 -18.31
C GLY A 294 34.28 1.27 -18.82
N LEU A 295 33.28 0.47 -19.15
CA LEU A 295 32.01 0.94 -19.71
C LEU A 295 31.01 1.20 -18.59
N THR A 296 30.87 2.46 -18.20
CA THR A 296 29.89 2.89 -17.16
C THR A 296 28.59 3.42 -17.77
N ASN A 297 28.61 3.83 -19.04
CA ASN A 297 27.43 4.28 -19.77
C ASN A 297 27.15 3.30 -20.91
N VAL A 298 26.00 2.68 -20.87
CA VAL A 298 25.56 1.68 -21.85
C VAL A 298 24.19 2.04 -22.39
N SER A 299 23.73 1.32 -23.40
CA SER A 299 22.35 1.39 -23.90
C SER A 299 21.63 0.07 -23.58
N ILE A 300 20.42 0.20 -23.06
CA ILE A 300 19.45 -0.89 -23.03
C ILE A 300 18.68 -0.84 -24.34
N GLU A 301 18.65 -1.95 -25.05
CA GLU A 301 17.86 -2.11 -26.28
C GLU A 301 16.84 -3.20 -26.09
N VAL A 302 15.60 -2.90 -26.46
CA VAL A 302 14.50 -3.85 -26.51
C VAL A 302 14.00 -3.89 -27.95
N GLU A 303 14.01 -5.08 -28.55
CA GLU A 303 13.48 -5.32 -29.90
C GLU A 303 12.27 -6.23 -29.81
N ILE A 304 11.14 -5.76 -30.31
CA ILE A 304 9.91 -6.54 -30.44
C ILE A 304 9.74 -6.88 -31.92
N THR A 305 9.61 -8.17 -32.23
CA THR A 305 9.41 -8.65 -33.60
C THR A 305 8.10 -9.37 -33.73
N GLU A 306 7.24 -8.90 -34.66
CA GLU A 306 5.99 -9.53 -35.05
C GLU A 306 6.01 -9.81 -36.54
N GLY A 307 6.16 -11.08 -36.93
CA GLY A 307 6.36 -11.46 -38.32
C GLY A 307 7.57 -10.78 -38.94
N ALA A 308 7.34 -9.94 -39.96
CA ALA A 308 8.37 -9.12 -40.61
C ALA A 308 8.56 -7.72 -39.99
N ILE A 309 7.72 -7.34 -39.03
CA ILE A 309 7.77 -6.04 -38.39
C ILE A 309 8.70 -6.11 -37.20
N ARG A 310 9.67 -5.17 -37.17
CA ARG A 310 10.64 -5.03 -36.09
C ARG A 310 10.55 -3.63 -35.52
N GLN A 311 10.41 -3.54 -34.18
CA GLN A 311 10.45 -2.28 -33.44
C GLN A 311 11.58 -2.34 -32.41
N THR A 312 12.46 -1.35 -32.42
CA THR A 312 13.58 -1.25 -31.46
C THR A 312 13.39 -0.03 -30.60
N PHE A 313 13.48 -0.26 -29.30
CA PHE A 313 13.43 0.75 -28.26
C PHE A 313 14.81 0.82 -27.62
N ARG A 314 15.36 2.02 -27.47
CA ARG A 314 16.70 2.23 -26.92
C ARG A 314 16.64 3.23 -25.79
N ARG A 315 17.39 2.96 -24.71
CA ARG A 315 17.54 3.84 -23.59
C ARG A 315 18.95 3.81 -23.02
N PRO A 316 19.52 4.97 -22.62
CA PRO A 316 20.76 4.99 -21.86
C PRO A 316 20.56 4.35 -20.49
N ALA A 317 21.61 3.72 -19.97
CA ALA A 317 21.69 3.18 -18.62
C ALA A 317 23.08 3.40 -18.05
N THR A 318 23.17 3.51 -16.74
CA THR A 318 24.45 3.60 -16.02
C THR A 318 24.74 2.26 -15.36
N LEU A 319 25.98 1.75 -15.54
CA LEU A 319 26.49 0.62 -14.79
C LEU A 319 27.29 1.11 -13.60
N THR A 320 27.05 0.54 -12.43
CA THR A 320 27.80 0.85 -11.22
C THR A 320 28.24 -0.43 -10.54
N ASN A 321 29.42 -0.39 -9.93
CA ASN A 321 29.84 -1.46 -9.02
C ASN A 321 28.97 -1.41 -7.77
N ASP A 322 28.55 -2.55 -7.29
CA ASP A 322 27.96 -2.65 -5.96
C ASP A 322 29.03 -2.35 -4.91
N ILE A 323 28.77 -1.35 -4.07
CA ILE A 323 29.69 -0.97 -2.98
C ILE A 323 29.48 -1.87 -1.75
N ILE A 324 28.40 -2.65 -1.74
CA ILE A 324 28.04 -3.52 -0.61
C ILE A 324 28.16 -4.99 -1.03
N THR A 325 29.34 -5.53 -0.93
CA THR A 325 29.55 -6.97 -1.09
C THR A 325 29.03 -7.70 0.15
N SER A 326 27.87 -8.34 0.03
CA SER A 326 27.17 -8.96 1.16
C SER A 326 27.74 -10.31 1.63
N SER A 327 28.84 -10.82 1.10
CA SER A 327 29.23 -12.19 1.44
C SER A 327 30.68 -12.62 1.26
N SER A 328 31.65 -11.76 1.16
CA SER A 328 33.03 -12.21 1.16
C SER A 328 33.83 -11.67 2.36
N PRO A 329 34.38 -12.54 3.24
CA PRO A 329 35.26 -12.11 4.32
C PRO A 329 36.70 -11.74 3.83
N THR A 330 36.89 -11.64 2.52
CA THR A 330 38.16 -11.16 1.95
C THR A 330 38.15 -9.64 1.93
N PRO A 331 39.07 -8.97 2.66
CA PRO A 331 39.15 -7.52 2.61
C PRO A 331 39.44 -7.09 1.16
N LEU A 332 38.58 -6.28 0.58
CA LEU A 332 38.86 -5.64 -0.70
C LEU A 332 40.13 -4.79 -0.55
N PRO A 333 41.12 -4.91 -1.43
CA PRO A 333 42.39 -4.23 -1.29
C PRO A 333 42.33 -2.69 -1.35
N ASN A 334 41.15 -2.11 -1.58
CA ASN A 334 40.92 -0.66 -1.67
C ASN A 334 39.70 -0.16 -0.94
N VAL A 335 39.24 -0.84 0.11
CA VAL A 335 38.17 -0.28 0.97
C VAL A 335 38.73 0.99 1.61
N MET A 336 38.09 2.12 1.37
CA MET A 336 38.42 3.39 2.01
C MET A 336 38.10 3.21 3.52
N THR A 337 39.11 2.85 4.32
CA THR A 337 38.95 2.66 5.77
C THR A 337 38.89 3.98 6.53
N SER A 338 39.23 5.08 5.86
CA SER A 338 39.15 6.42 6.43
C SER A 338 39.02 7.49 5.35
N PHE A 339 38.39 8.61 5.70
CA PHE A 339 38.37 9.83 4.88
C PHE A 339 38.46 11.06 5.79
N ASP A 340 39.02 12.14 5.26
CA ASP A 340 39.28 13.36 6.00
C ASP A 340 38.23 14.42 5.59
N ILE A 341 37.66 15.10 6.58
CA ILE A 341 36.74 16.24 6.40
C ILE A 341 37.39 17.46 7.01
N GLN A 342 37.47 18.56 6.26
CA GLN A 342 37.92 19.85 6.78
C GLN A 342 36.71 20.72 7.13
N SER A 343 36.66 21.20 8.37
CA SER A 343 35.67 22.16 8.82
C SER A 343 36.02 23.58 8.36
N GLY A 344 35.05 24.51 8.39
CA GLY A 344 35.26 25.88 7.93
C GLY A 344 36.30 26.70 8.73
N ASP A 345 36.69 26.22 9.92
CA ASP A 345 37.75 26.80 10.75
C ASP A 345 39.16 26.23 10.44
N GLY A 346 39.25 25.34 9.45
CA GLY A 346 40.49 24.70 9.05
C GLY A 346 40.84 23.40 9.78
N THR A 347 40.04 23.00 10.78
CA THR A 347 40.27 21.73 11.50
C THR A 347 40.00 20.54 10.59
N VAL A 348 40.94 19.59 10.51
CA VAL A 348 40.79 18.36 9.74
C VAL A 348 40.43 17.21 10.67
N TRP A 349 39.32 16.53 10.34
CA TRP A 349 38.84 15.35 11.05
C TRP A 349 39.01 14.13 10.16
N ARG A 350 39.61 13.06 10.73
CA ARG A 350 39.62 11.75 10.09
C ARG A 350 38.49 10.90 10.63
N ILE A 351 37.66 10.39 9.75
CA ILE A 351 36.63 9.40 10.07
C ILE A 351 37.18 8.05 9.65
N THR A 352 37.31 7.15 10.59
CA THR A 352 37.84 5.77 10.37
C THR A 352 36.71 4.79 10.70
N MET A 353 36.52 3.79 9.85
CA MET A 353 35.65 2.67 10.17
C MET A 353 36.48 1.60 10.91
N THR A 354 36.02 1.25 12.11
CA THR A 354 36.63 0.15 12.89
C THR A 354 36.14 -1.20 12.37
N ASN A 355 36.88 -2.27 12.70
CA ASN A 355 36.53 -3.66 12.30
C ASN A 355 35.16 -4.10 12.83
N ASP A 356 34.60 -3.40 13.83
CA ASP A 356 33.28 -3.66 14.42
C ASP A 356 32.17 -2.86 13.73
N GLY A 357 32.51 -2.16 12.63
CA GLY A 357 31.55 -1.33 11.88
C GLY A 357 31.22 0.02 12.53
N ASN A 358 31.94 0.43 13.59
CA ASN A 358 31.74 1.74 14.22
C ASN A 358 32.62 2.81 13.57
N LEU A 359 32.10 4.05 13.53
CA LEU A 359 32.83 5.21 13.05
C LEU A 359 33.58 5.88 14.21
N GLN A 360 34.89 6.04 14.06
CA GLN A 360 35.76 6.81 14.96
C GLN A 360 36.14 8.14 14.31
N TRP A 361 36.12 9.21 15.11
CA TRP A 361 36.50 10.55 14.70
C TRP A 361 37.79 10.93 15.40
N THR A 362 38.79 11.34 14.63
CA THR A 362 40.08 11.77 15.16
C THR A 362 40.43 13.13 14.56
N VAL A 363 40.81 14.10 15.38
CA VAL A 363 41.34 15.38 14.88
C VAL A 363 42.77 15.14 14.39
N ILE A 364 43.05 15.54 13.18
CA ILE A 364 44.39 15.51 12.61
C ILE A 364 45.05 16.86 12.89
N PRO A 365 46.19 16.90 13.62
CA PRO A 365 46.87 18.14 13.95
C PRO A 365 47.45 18.84 12.71
#